data_c8415115d5e31362ee61e62ece448d85
#
_entry.id   c8415115d5e31362ee61e62ece448d85
#
_cell.length_a   1.000
_cell.length_b   1.000
_cell.length_c   1.000
_cell.angle_alpha   90.00
_cell.angle_beta   90.00
_cell.angle_gamma   90.00
#
_symmetry.space_group_name_H-M   'P 1'
#
loop_
_entity.id
_entity.type
_entity.pdbx_description
1 polymer ?
#
loop_
_entity_poly.entity_id
_entity_poly.type
_entity_poly.pdbx_seq_one_letter_code
_entity_poly.pdbx_strand_id
1 'polypeptide(L)'
;RKSSENLKDTLKSKKGTYNHEIPKTNSKYYENINPIESKTFDSKIDLLNSVNNYLRSKGSIVNQVTANFLGEHKSIEIIRSDNQVLKDDRPLVRFNVSVVLEKDGKKETGVYGVGGRQSYDDYLKDGSWKDVCDEAFRIANVNLESKPAPAGEMKVVLGPGWPAILIHEAIGHGLEGDFNRKKTSAFHNLMGQQVASEGVTIVDDGTLHQRRGSLTIDDEGTPT
;
A
#
# COMPACT_ATOMS: atom_id res chain seq x y z
N ARG A 1 -0.42 -32.17 0.46
CA ARG A 1 -1.36 -33.16 -0.14
C ARG A 1 -2.09 -33.97 0.94
N LYS A 2 -1.41 -34.75 1.82
CA LYS A 2 -2.09 -35.56 2.86
C LYS A 2 -3.02 -34.74 3.77
N SER A 3 -2.61 -33.53 4.17
CA SER A 3 -3.44 -32.67 5.03
C SER A 3 -4.68 -32.14 4.32
N SER A 4 -4.59 -31.85 3.02
CA SER A 4 -5.75 -31.39 2.23
C SER A 4 -6.72 -32.53 1.93
N GLU A 5 -6.25 -33.76 1.77
CA GLU A 5 -7.10 -34.93 1.60
C GLU A 5 -7.87 -35.25 2.88
N ASN A 6 -7.23 -35.19 4.05
CA ASN A 6 -7.90 -35.35 5.34
C ASN A 6 -8.95 -34.25 5.59
N LEU A 7 -8.67 -33.01 5.21
CA LEU A 7 -9.62 -31.92 5.32
C LEU A 7 -10.81 -32.12 4.37
N LYS A 8 -10.57 -32.57 3.14
CA LYS A 8 -11.59 -32.92 2.15
C LYS A 8 -12.55 -33.99 2.68
N ASP A 9 -12.02 -35.01 3.34
CA ASP A 9 -12.86 -36.09 3.91
C ASP A 9 -13.68 -35.59 5.10
N THR A 10 -13.14 -34.71 5.92
CA THR A 10 -13.86 -34.07 7.02
C THR A 10 -14.96 -33.11 6.52
N LEU A 11 -14.77 -32.48 5.35
CA LEU A 11 -15.72 -31.54 4.78
C LEU A 11 -16.76 -32.16 3.85
N LYS A 12 -16.63 -33.43 3.47
CA LYS A 12 -17.61 -34.17 2.63
C LYS A 12 -19.03 -34.17 3.17
N SER A 13 -19.20 -34.00 4.49
CA SER A 13 -20.52 -33.93 5.12
C SER A 13 -21.19 -32.54 5.02
N LYS A 14 -20.45 -31.50 4.60
CA LYS A 14 -21.00 -30.15 4.43
C LYS A 14 -21.28 -29.88 2.95
N LYS A 15 -22.56 -29.90 2.57
CA LYS A 15 -22.98 -29.50 1.22
C LYS A 15 -22.69 -28.02 1.03
N GLY A 16 -21.64 -27.69 0.29
CA GLY A 16 -21.38 -26.38 -0.29
C GLY A 16 -21.44 -26.50 -1.82
N THR A 17 -22.04 -25.53 -2.49
CA THR A 17 -21.92 -25.40 -3.93
C THR A 17 -20.60 -24.71 -4.20
N TYR A 18 -19.67 -25.45 -4.78
CA TYR A 18 -18.43 -24.90 -5.32
C TYR A 18 -18.68 -24.41 -6.75
N ASN A 19 -18.42 -23.14 -7.01
CA ASN A 19 -18.34 -22.66 -8.36
C ASN A 19 -16.93 -22.95 -8.89
N HIS A 20 -16.81 -23.88 -9.84
CA HIS A 20 -15.51 -24.39 -10.31
C HIS A 20 -14.83 -23.50 -11.36
N GLU A 21 -15.51 -22.49 -11.86
CA GLU A 21 -14.92 -21.59 -12.84
C GLU A 21 -14.24 -20.41 -12.14
N ILE A 22 -12.93 -20.54 -11.93
CA ILE A 22 -12.09 -19.39 -11.62
C ILE A 22 -11.89 -18.64 -12.92
N PRO A 23 -12.31 -17.38 -13.03
CA PRO A 23 -12.02 -16.58 -14.21
C PRO A 23 -10.50 -16.56 -14.42
N LYS A 24 -10.06 -16.91 -15.61
CA LYS A 24 -8.66 -16.76 -15.98
C LYS A 24 -8.37 -15.27 -16.07
N THR A 25 -7.71 -14.70 -15.06
CA THR A 25 -7.11 -13.40 -15.27
C THR A 25 -5.71 -13.59 -15.82
N ASN A 26 -5.46 -12.96 -16.95
CA ASN A 26 -4.14 -12.87 -17.54
C ASN A 26 -3.48 -11.53 -17.24
N SER A 27 -4.11 -10.70 -16.43
CA SER A 27 -3.61 -9.37 -16.11
C SER A 27 -2.53 -9.49 -15.04
N LYS A 28 -1.30 -9.08 -15.40
CA LYS A 28 -0.21 -8.88 -14.45
C LYS A 28 -0.18 -7.40 -14.10
N TYR A 29 -0.49 -7.09 -12.86
CA TYR A 29 -0.50 -5.71 -12.36
C TYR A 29 0.88 -5.23 -11.92
N TYR A 30 1.86 -6.13 -11.89
CA TYR A 30 3.25 -5.90 -11.53
C TYR A 30 4.17 -6.94 -12.18
N GLU A 31 5.45 -6.60 -12.28
CA GLU A 31 6.46 -7.49 -12.82
C GLU A 31 6.87 -8.55 -11.81
N ASN A 32 7.23 -9.74 -12.32
CA ASN A 32 7.84 -10.79 -11.51
C ASN A 32 9.34 -10.51 -11.37
N ILE A 33 9.69 -9.69 -10.40
CA ILE A 33 11.07 -9.32 -10.06
C ILE A 33 11.31 -9.50 -8.58
N ASN A 34 12.55 -9.86 -8.22
CA ASN A 34 12.98 -9.78 -6.82
C ASN A 34 13.69 -8.42 -6.59
N PRO A 35 13.03 -7.43 -5.98
CA PRO A 35 13.62 -6.11 -5.81
C PRO A 35 14.83 -6.14 -4.88
N ILE A 36 14.93 -7.13 -3.98
CA ILE A 36 16.03 -7.24 -3.02
C ILE A 36 17.34 -7.54 -3.74
N GLU A 37 17.28 -8.39 -4.77
CA GLU A 37 18.46 -8.84 -5.54
C GLU A 37 18.72 -7.98 -6.78
N SER A 38 17.77 -7.14 -7.18
CA SER A 38 17.86 -6.38 -8.44
C SER A 38 19.00 -5.35 -8.46
N LYS A 39 19.51 -4.94 -7.30
CA LYS A 39 20.61 -3.97 -7.15
C LYS A 39 21.59 -4.38 -6.07
N THR A 40 22.84 -3.99 -6.26
CA THR A 40 23.89 -4.20 -5.25
C THR A 40 23.59 -3.40 -3.98
N PHE A 41 24.10 -3.87 -2.86
CA PHE A 41 23.96 -3.17 -1.59
C PHE A 41 24.60 -1.78 -1.65
N ASP A 42 25.78 -1.67 -2.27
CA ASP A 42 26.53 -0.43 -2.39
C ASP A 42 25.75 0.65 -3.15
N SER A 43 25.07 0.29 -4.25
CA SER A 43 24.25 1.26 -5.01
C SER A 43 23.07 1.82 -4.19
N LYS A 44 22.55 1.03 -3.26
CA LYS A 44 21.49 1.47 -2.33
C LYS A 44 22.06 2.43 -1.27
N ILE A 45 23.25 2.15 -0.76
CA ILE A 45 23.94 3.03 0.19
C ILE A 45 24.31 4.36 -0.46
N ASP A 46 24.83 4.34 -1.70
CA ASP A 46 25.18 5.55 -2.44
C ASP A 46 23.98 6.48 -2.64
N LEU A 47 22.81 5.90 -2.90
CA LEU A 47 21.59 6.68 -2.99
C LEU A 47 21.20 7.30 -1.64
N LEU A 48 21.25 6.53 -0.54
CA LEU A 48 20.92 7.05 0.79
C LEU A 48 21.88 8.17 1.21
N ASN A 49 23.17 8.05 0.86
CA ASN A 49 24.17 9.12 1.05
C ASN A 49 23.83 10.35 0.20
N SER A 50 23.41 10.15 -1.05
CA SER A 50 22.99 11.23 -1.94
C SER A 50 21.79 11.99 -1.39
N VAL A 51 20.80 11.27 -0.85
CA VAL A 51 19.63 11.85 -0.16
C VAL A 51 20.06 12.71 1.03
N ASN A 52 20.92 12.17 1.89
CA ASN A 52 21.42 12.92 3.06
C ASN A 52 22.15 14.21 2.63
N ASN A 53 23.06 14.10 1.67
CA ASN A 53 23.84 15.24 1.18
C ASN A 53 22.94 16.28 0.52
N TYR A 54 21.99 15.85 -0.29
CA TYR A 54 21.04 16.75 -0.96
C TYR A 54 20.20 17.55 0.05
N LEU A 55 19.61 16.88 1.05
CA LEU A 55 18.82 17.58 2.05
C LEU A 55 19.67 18.52 2.90
N ARG A 56 20.87 18.11 3.32
CA ARG A 56 21.77 18.99 4.07
C ARG A 56 22.24 20.20 3.26
N SER A 57 22.33 20.07 1.93
CA SER A 57 22.68 21.20 1.05
C SER A 57 21.63 22.32 1.02
N LYS A 58 20.40 22.04 1.49
CA LYS A 58 19.32 23.05 1.58
C LYS A 58 19.53 24.09 2.68
N GLY A 59 20.55 23.93 3.50
CA GLY A 59 21.00 24.95 4.48
C GLY A 59 21.06 24.45 5.91
N SER A 60 21.55 25.32 6.80
CA SER A 60 21.74 25.03 8.22
C SER A 60 20.46 24.76 9.01
N ILE A 61 19.31 25.07 8.42
CA ILE A 61 17.99 24.76 8.98
C ILE A 61 17.76 23.24 9.08
N VAL A 62 18.47 22.40 8.30
CA VAL A 62 18.34 20.95 8.31
C VAL A 62 19.09 20.37 9.50
N ASN A 63 18.35 20.01 10.54
CA ASN A 63 18.89 19.44 11.77
C ASN A 63 19.20 17.95 11.61
N GLN A 64 18.23 17.16 11.12
CA GLN A 64 18.37 15.71 10.96
C GLN A 64 17.76 15.24 9.65
N VAL A 65 18.40 14.23 9.05
CA VAL A 65 17.90 13.51 7.86
C VAL A 65 17.88 12.03 8.17
N THR A 66 16.79 11.38 7.87
CA THR A 66 16.65 9.92 7.90
C THR A 66 16.05 9.45 6.58
N ALA A 67 16.69 8.50 5.94
CA ALA A 67 16.20 7.89 4.72
C ALA A 67 16.30 6.37 4.83
N ASN A 68 15.30 5.66 4.32
CA ASN A 68 15.35 4.22 4.28
C ASN A 68 14.72 3.66 3.00
N PHE A 69 15.28 2.54 2.55
CA PHE A 69 14.72 1.68 1.54
C PHE A 69 14.31 0.36 2.17
N LEU A 70 13.08 -0.04 1.93
CA LEU A 70 12.54 -1.34 2.32
C LEU A 70 12.19 -2.10 1.05
N GLY A 71 12.51 -3.38 1.03
CA GLY A 71 12.13 -4.29 -0.04
C GLY A 71 11.60 -5.59 0.52
N GLU A 72 10.58 -6.11 -0.11
CA GLU A 72 9.99 -7.41 0.17
C GLU A 72 9.76 -8.14 -1.14
N HIS A 73 9.99 -9.44 -1.13
CA HIS A 73 9.61 -10.33 -2.19
C HIS A 73 8.89 -11.54 -1.61
N LYS A 74 7.66 -11.76 -2.03
CA LYS A 74 6.87 -12.93 -1.63
C LYS A 74 6.60 -13.80 -2.85
N SER A 75 7.04 -15.04 -2.82
CA SER A 75 6.61 -16.11 -3.72
C SER A 75 5.49 -16.89 -3.05
N ILE A 76 4.34 -16.94 -3.68
CA ILE A 76 3.14 -17.58 -3.16
C ILE A 76 2.77 -18.74 -4.07
N GLU A 77 2.48 -19.87 -3.47
CA GLU A 77 1.92 -21.03 -4.17
C GLU A 77 0.68 -21.50 -3.42
N ILE A 78 -0.45 -21.51 -4.10
CA ILE A 78 -1.75 -21.94 -3.59
C ILE A 78 -2.11 -23.27 -4.26
N ILE A 79 -2.22 -24.31 -3.47
CA ILE A 79 -2.60 -25.65 -3.93
C ILE A 79 -4.03 -25.93 -3.46
N ARG A 80 -4.93 -26.08 -4.41
CA ARG A 80 -6.35 -26.30 -4.15
C ARG A 80 -6.71 -27.80 -4.18
N SER A 81 -7.84 -28.13 -3.58
CA SER A 81 -8.35 -29.51 -3.53
C SER A 81 -8.75 -30.07 -4.89
N ASP A 82 -8.99 -29.22 -5.87
CA ASP A 82 -9.27 -29.57 -7.28
C ASP A 82 -8.00 -29.80 -8.12
N ASN A 83 -6.83 -29.89 -7.45
CA ASN A 83 -5.49 -30.04 -8.04
C ASN A 83 -4.98 -28.82 -8.83
N GLN A 84 -5.62 -27.68 -8.74
CA GLN A 84 -5.07 -26.46 -9.30
C GLN A 84 -3.90 -25.98 -8.43
N VAL A 85 -2.85 -25.51 -9.11
CA VAL A 85 -1.68 -24.87 -8.51
C VAL A 85 -1.59 -23.47 -9.09
N LEU A 86 -1.71 -22.47 -8.23
CA LEU A 86 -1.68 -21.07 -8.59
C LEU A 86 -0.44 -20.44 -7.97
N LYS A 87 0.26 -19.60 -8.72
CA LYS A 87 1.49 -18.93 -8.28
C LYS A 87 1.39 -17.44 -8.50
N ASP A 88 1.98 -16.71 -7.57
CA ASP A 88 2.09 -15.26 -7.66
C ASP A 88 3.40 -14.82 -6.98
N ASP A 89 4.22 -14.04 -7.69
CA ASP A 89 5.43 -13.43 -7.16
C ASP A 89 5.17 -11.95 -6.93
N ARG A 90 5.21 -11.53 -5.68
CA ARG A 90 4.77 -10.22 -5.22
C ARG A 90 5.97 -9.37 -4.79
N PRO A 91 6.52 -8.53 -5.66
CA PRO A 91 7.49 -7.54 -5.24
C PRO A 91 6.81 -6.44 -4.41
N LEU A 92 7.56 -5.83 -3.52
CA LEU A 92 7.14 -4.62 -2.83
C LEU A 92 8.37 -3.81 -2.44
N VAL A 93 8.36 -2.52 -2.76
CA VAL A 93 9.40 -1.60 -2.34
C VAL A 93 8.79 -0.38 -1.66
N ARG A 94 9.56 0.22 -0.76
CA ARG A 94 9.23 1.47 -0.11
C ARG A 94 10.48 2.30 0.06
N PHE A 95 10.41 3.56 -0.37
CA PHE A 95 11.40 4.59 -0.12
C PHE A 95 10.78 5.67 0.77
N ASN A 96 11.36 5.92 1.93
CA ASN A 96 10.90 6.95 2.86
C ASN A 96 12.03 7.93 3.17
N VAL A 97 11.67 9.20 3.25
CA VAL A 97 12.53 10.28 3.69
C VAL A 97 11.84 11.03 4.83
N SER A 98 12.59 11.29 5.88
CA SER A 98 12.19 12.13 6.99
C SER A 98 13.27 13.19 7.22
N VAL A 99 12.85 14.43 7.35
CA VAL A 99 13.73 15.56 7.63
C VAL A 99 13.21 16.34 8.83
N VAL A 100 14.11 16.67 9.74
CA VAL A 100 13.83 17.57 10.87
C VAL A 100 14.45 18.92 10.54
N LEU A 101 13.65 19.96 10.51
CA LEU A 101 14.10 21.33 10.38
C LEU A 101 14.06 22.02 11.74
N GLU A 102 15.02 22.89 11.97
CA GLU A 102 15.11 23.69 13.20
C GLU A 102 15.30 25.17 12.85
N LYS A 103 14.43 26.03 13.39
CA LYS A 103 14.50 27.47 13.21
C LYS A 103 13.99 28.15 14.48
N ASP A 104 14.75 29.10 15.01
CA ASP A 104 14.38 29.91 16.18
C ASP A 104 13.94 29.05 17.39
N GLY A 105 14.60 27.91 17.60
CA GLY A 105 14.29 26.97 18.70
C GLY A 105 13.06 26.05 18.44
N LYS A 106 12.31 26.25 17.36
CA LYS A 106 11.24 25.36 16.93
C LYS A 106 11.79 24.26 16.03
N LYS A 107 11.36 23.03 16.28
CA LYS A 107 11.70 21.85 15.47
C LYS A 107 10.45 21.24 14.90
N GLU A 108 10.48 20.97 13.61
CA GLU A 108 9.38 20.32 12.92
C GLU A 108 9.88 19.24 11.97
N THR A 109 9.07 18.21 11.82
CA THR A 109 9.40 17.05 10.99
C THR A 109 8.51 17.01 9.76
N GLY A 110 9.13 16.77 8.62
CA GLY A 110 8.43 16.40 7.40
C GLY A 110 8.79 14.98 7.00
N VAL A 111 7.80 14.21 6.63
CA VAL A 111 7.95 12.82 6.18
C VAL A 111 7.24 12.66 4.86
N TYR A 112 7.93 12.08 3.88
CA TYR A 112 7.31 11.69 2.64
C TYR A 112 7.87 10.35 2.18
N GLY A 113 7.04 9.55 1.55
CA GLY A 113 7.47 8.25 1.08
C GLY A 113 6.63 7.75 -0.08
N VAL A 114 7.30 7.05 -0.96
CA VAL A 114 6.74 6.42 -2.15
C VAL A 114 7.04 4.92 -2.13
N GLY A 115 6.26 4.16 -2.87
CA GLY A 115 6.48 2.72 -2.96
C GLY A 115 5.36 2.04 -3.72
N GLY A 116 5.57 0.75 -4.00
CA GLY A 116 4.62 -0.06 -4.73
C GLY A 116 5.21 -1.42 -5.10
N ARG A 117 4.48 -2.15 -5.93
CA ARG A 117 4.89 -3.45 -6.47
C ARG A 117 5.77 -3.28 -7.70
N GLN A 118 7.00 -2.84 -7.46
CA GLN A 118 7.95 -2.48 -8.51
C GLN A 118 9.39 -2.68 -8.05
N SER A 119 10.35 -2.37 -8.93
CA SER A 119 11.78 -2.38 -8.64
C SER A 119 12.23 -1.11 -7.93
N TYR A 120 13.41 -1.13 -7.31
CA TYR A 120 14.11 0.07 -6.86
C TYR A 120 14.53 1.00 -8.00
N ASP A 121 14.62 0.47 -9.24
CA ASP A 121 15.11 1.21 -10.40
C ASP A 121 14.34 2.50 -10.66
N ASP A 122 13.04 2.49 -10.38
CA ASP A 122 12.19 3.66 -10.57
C ASP A 122 12.57 4.82 -9.66
N TYR A 123 13.23 4.54 -8.53
CA TYR A 123 13.73 5.55 -7.60
C TYR A 123 15.20 5.92 -7.81
N LEU A 124 15.96 5.06 -8.49
CA LEU A 124 17.38 5.27 -8.77
C LEU A 124 17.60 6.09 -10.04
N LYS A 125 16.61 6.13 -10.95
CA LYS A 125 16.71 6.82 -12.23
C LYS A 125 16.53 8.33 -12.07
N ASP A 126 17.35 9.08 -12.78
CA ASP A 126 17.18 10.48 -13.16
C ASP A 126 16.76 11.47 -12.04
N GLY A 127 17.13 11.18 -10.80
CA GLY A 127 16.91 12.11 -9.70
C GLY A 127 15.47 12.15 -9.16
N SER A 128 14.59 11.22 -9.52
CA SER A 128 13.22 11.11 -9.00
C SER A 128 13.15 11.03 -7.47
N TRP A 129 14.20 10.53 -6.82
CA TRP A 129 14.34 10.56 -5.38
C TRP A 129 14.41 11.97 -4.80
N LYS A 130 14.81 12.98 -5.59
CA LYS A 130 14.85 14.39 -5.16
C LYS A 130 13.47 14.94 -4.90
N ASP A 131 12.47 14.54 -5.70
CA ASP A 131 11.08 14.97 -5.50
C ASP A 131 10.56 14.48 -4.14
N VAL A 132 10.95 13.27 -3.73
CA VAL A 132 10.63 12.73 -2.40
C VAL A 132 11.28 13.55 -1.28
N CYS A 133 12.54 13.93 -1.49
CA CYS A 133 13.28 14.80 -0.55
C CYS A 133 12.65 16.19 -0.46
N ASP A 134 12.31 16.77 -1.60
CA ASP A 134 11.74 18.10 -1.70
C ASP A 134 10.37 18.15 -1.03
N GLU A 135 9.56 17.15 -1.21
CA GLU A 135 8.25 17.07 -0.57
C GLU A 135 8.39 16.89 0.95
N ALA A 136 9.28 16.03 1.44
CA ALA A 136 9.54 15.90 2.87
C ALA A 136 10.03 17.23 3.47
N PHE A 137 10.95 17.94 2.78
CA PHE A 137 11.44 19.23 3.19
C PHE A 137 10.32 20.30 3.19
N ARG A 138 9.49 20.32 2.15
CA ARG A 138 8.34 21.23 2.04
C ARG A 138 7.38 21.04 3.21
N ILE A 139 7.04 19.79 3.55
CA ILE A 139 6.14 19.48 4.69
C ILE A 139 6.74 20.02 5.99
N ALA A 140 8.02 19.75 6.27
CA ALA A 140 8.68 20.25 7.48
C ALA A 140 8.68 21.79 7.54
N ASN A 141 8.96 22.45 6.40
CA ASN A 141 8.99 23.91 6.32
C ASN A 141 7.61 24.54 6.54
N VAL A 142 6.56 23.96 5.97
CA VAL A 142 5.17 24.39 6.21
C VAL A 142 4.80 24.22 7.68
N ASN A 143 5.22 23.11 8.31
CA ASN A 143 4.96 22.85 9.72
C ASN A 143 5.66 23.87 10.64
N LEU A 144 6.86 24.35 10.28
CA LEU A 144 7.54 25.41 11.04
C LEU A 144 6.71 26.71 11.11
N GLU A 145 5.97 27.03 10.06
CA GLU A 145 5.14 28.22 9.94
C GLU A 145 3.68 27.96 10.36
N SER A 146 3.34 26.72 10.72
CA SER A 146 1.99 26.32 11.06
C SER A 146 1.50 26.99 12.35
N LYS A 147 0.18 27.24 12.39
CA LYS A 147 -0.55 27.72 13.56
C LYS A 147 -1.52 26.62 14.02
N PRO A 148 -1.92 26.59 15.29
CA PRO A 148 -2.96 25.69 15.76
C PRO A 148 -4.22 25.80 14.90
N ALA A 149 -4.78 24.66 14.50
CA ALA A 149 -6.05 24.62 13.80
C ALA A 149 -7.20 25.07 14.73
N PRO A 150 -8.21 25.79 14.21
CA PRO A 150 -9.37 26.12 15.00
C PRO A 150 -10.13 24.84 15.41
N ALA A 151 -10.65 24.82 16.62
CA ALA A 151 -11.52 23.75 17.11
C ALA A 151 -12.99 24.17 16.95
N GLY A 152 -13.85 23.24 16.56
CA GLY A 152 -15.28 23.45 16.41
C GLY A 152 -15.87 22.79 15.18
N GLU A 153 -17.18 22.92 15.05
CA GLU A 153 -17.92 22.45 13.87
C GLU A 153 -17.64 23.37 12.66
N MET A 154 -17.23 22.79 11.55
CA MET A 154 -16.92 23.53 10.35
C MET A 154 -17.09 22.69 9.08
N LYS A 155 -17.25 23.33 7.94
CA LYS A 155 -17.22 22.65 6.63
C LYS A 155 -15.80 22.25 6.30
N VAL A 156 -15.60 20.97 5.94
CA VAL A 156 -14.31 20.39 5.61
C VAL A 156 -14.33 19.88 4.18
N VAL A 157 -13.30 20.24 3.41
CA VAL A 157 -13.04 19.64 2.10
C VAL A 157 -11.85 18.72 2.23
N LEU A 158 -12.05 17.44 1.94
CA LEU A 158 -10.98 16.44 1.93
C LEU A 158 -10.37 16.38 0.54
N GLY A 159 -9.06 16.66 0.44
CA GLY A 159 -8.30 16.46 -0.78
C GLY A 159 -7.94 14.98 -1.00
N PRO A 160 -7.35 14.62 -2.18
CA PRO A 160 -6.86 13.27 -2.43
C PRO A 160 -5.63 12.93 -1.56
N GLY A 161 -5.33 11.65 -1.40
CA GLY A 161 -4.18 11.15 -0.65
C GLY A 161 -4.55 10.69 0.77
N TRP A 162 -3.81 11.11 1.78
CA TRP A 162 -4.00 10.69 3.18
C TRP A 162 -5.42 10.82 3.72
N PRO A 163 -6.21 11.86 3.39
CA PRO A 163 -7.61 11.91 3.80
C PRO A 163 -8.47 10.74 3.33
N ALA A 164 -8.03 9.99 2.31
CA ALA A 164 -8.70 8.75 1.88
C ALA A 164 -8.73 7.66 2.96
N ILE A 165 -7.89 7.73 3.99
CA ILE A 165 -7.97 6.85 5.16
C ILE A 165 -9.35 6.95 5.83
N LEU A 166 -9.98 8.11 5.85
CA LEU A 166 -11.34 8.24 6.37
C LEU A 166 -12.33 7.33 5.63
N ILE A 167 -12.18 7.21 4.30
CA ILE A 167 -13.02 6.34 3.48
C ILE A 167 -12.66 4.86 3.74
N HIS A 168 -11.38 4.55 3.92
CA HIS A 168 -10.91 3.22 4.31
C HIS A 168 -11.57 2.77 5.62
N GLU A 169 -11.55 3.61 6.66
CA GLU A 169 -12.16 3.29 7.96
C GLU A 169 -13.69 3.24 7.90
N ALA A 170 -14.31 4.20 7.20
CA ALA A 170 -15.77 4.30 7.16
C ALA A 170 -16.44 3.20 6.31
N ILE A 171 -15.81 2.76 5.25
CA ILE A 171 -16.40 1.85 4.26
C ILE A 171 -15.54 0.60 4.09
N GLY A 172 -14.21 0.75 3.92
CA GLY A 172 -13.32 -0.35 3.52
C GLY A 172 -13.40 -1.54 4.47
N HIS A 173 -13.22 -1.35 5.76
CA HIS A 173 -13.32 -2.41 6.76
C HIS A 173 -14.73 -3.04 6.81
N GLY A 174 -15.76 -2.26 6.57
CA GLY A 174 -17.13 -2.77 6.51
C GLY A 174 -17.40 -3.68 5.32
N LEU A 175 -16.63 -3.58 4.25
CA LEU A 175 -16.76 -4.39 3.04
C LEU A 175 -15.91 -5.67 3.06
N GLU A 176 -15.08 -5.89 4.08
CA GLU A 176 -14.29 -7.12 4.20
C GLU A 176 -15.18 -8.37 4.14
N GLY A 177 -14.76 -9.33 3.30
CA GLY A 177 -15.57 -10.50 2.97
C GLY A 177 -15.93 -11.37 4.17
N ASP A 178 -15.02 -11.54 5.14
CA ASP A 178 -15.26 -12.38 6.30
C ASP A 178 -16.23 -11.75 7.31
N PHE A 179 -16.22 -10.43 7.49
CA PHE A 179 -17.20 -9.71 8.32
C PHE A 179 -18.61 -9.78 7.71
N ASN A 180 -18.71 -9.66 6.37
CA ASN A 180 -19.99 -9.82 5.68
C ASN A 180 -20.49 -11.26 5.75
N ARG A 181 -19.62 -12.27 5.55
CA ARG A 181 -19.96 -13.68 5.69
C ARG A 181 -20.44 -14.03 7.10
N LYS A 182 -19.77 -13.48 8.13
CA LYS A 182 -20.15 -13.66 9.54
C LYS A 182 -21.37 -12.83 9.96
N LYS A 183 -21.85 -11.93 9.10
CA LYS A 183 -22.96 -11.00 9.37
C LYS A 183 -22.68 -10.03 10.52
N THR A 184 -21.41 -9.67 10.72
CA THR A 184 -20.97 -8.70 11.74
C THR A 184 -20.77 -7.30 11.17
N SER A 185 -20.71 -7.17 9.84
CA SER A 185 -20.65 -5.87 9.18
C SER A 185 -22.02 -5.20 9.12
N ALA A 186 -22.04 -3.86 9.23
CA ALA A 186 -23.22 -3.05 8.96
C ALA A 186 -23.70 -3.15 7.51
N PHE A 187 -22.83 -3.55 6.58
CA PHE A 187 -23.13 -3.68 5.15
C PHE A 187 -23.62 -5.09 4.75
N HIS A 188 -23.68 -6.04 5.68
CA HIS A 188 -24.16 -7.37 5.35
C HIS A 188 -25.60 -7.30 4.82
N ASN A 189 -25.89 -8.05 3.77
CA ASN A 189 -27.18 -8.07 3.08
C ASN A 189 -27.61 -6.74 2.39
N LEU A 190 -26.71 -5.78 2.22
CA LEU A 190 -27.02 -4.53 1.51
C LEU A 190 -26.59 -4.55 0.02
N MET A 191 -26.25 -5.72 -0.52
CA MET A 191 -25.93 -5.86 -1.93
C MET A 191 -27.07 -5.33 -2.81
N GLY A 192 -26.74 -4.42 -3.73
CA GLY A 192 -27.69 -3.75 -4.61
C GLY A 192 -28.49 -2.61 -3.96
N GLN A 193 -28.21 -2.28 -2.71
CA GLN A 193 -28.83 -1.14 -2.03
C GLN A 193 -27.85 0.04 -1.94
N GLN A 194 -28.40 1.25 -1.92
CA GLN A 194 -27.63 2.46 -1.72
C GLN A 194 -27.16 2.53 -0.26
N VAL A 195 -25.83 2.63 -0.05
CA VAL A 195 -25.20 2.66 1.28
C VAL A 195 -24.52 3.99 1.60
N ALA A 196 -24.45 4.90 0.62
CA ALA A 196 -23.90 6.24 0.79
C ALA A 196 -24.90 7.29 0.31
N SER A 197 -24.66 8.57 0.61
CA SER A 197 -25.46 9.65 0.11
C SER A 197 -25.48 9.70 -1.42
N GLU A 198 -26.56 10.20 -2.00
CA GLU A 198 -26.66 10.40 -3.43
C GLU A 198 -25.48 11.25 -3.95
N GLY A 199 -24.92 10.85 -5.09
CA GLY A 199 -23.75 11.47 -5.70
C GLY A 199 -22.40 11.00 -5.16
N VAL A 200 -22.36 10.12 -4.14
CA VAL A 200 -21.12 9.51 -3.66
C VAL A 200 -20.92 8.14 -4.32
N THR A 201 -19.77 7.95 -4.97
CA THR A 201 -19.36 6.66 -5.53
C THR A 201 -17.99 6.30 -4.95
N ILE A 202 -17.87 5.10 -4.41
CA ILE A 202 -16.61 4.56 -3.86
C ILE A 202 -16.30 3.29 -4.64
N VAL A 203 -15.09 3.20 -5.18
CA VAL A 203 -14.60 2.04 -5.93
C VAL A 203 -13.40 1.47 -5.19
N ASP A 204 -13.46 0.18 -4.84
CA ASP A 204 -12.31 -0.61 -4.40
C ASP A 204 -11.77 -1.37 -5.62
N ASP A 205 -10.55 -1.03 -6.03
CA ASP A 205 -9.94 -1.54 -7.26
C ASP A 205 -8.57 -2.16 -6.98
N GLY A 206 -8.53 -3.48 -6.86
CA GLY A 206 -7.31 -4.27 -6.69
C GLY A 206 -6.49 -4.44 -7.97
N THR A 207 -6.89 -3.84 -9.10
CA THR A 207 -6.28 -4.04 -10.42
C THR A 207 -5.38 -2.89 -10.88
N LEU A 208 -5.22 -1.86 -10.06
CA LEU A 208 -4.38 -0.71 -10.40
C LEU A 208 -2.91 -1.10 -10.50
N HIS A 209 -2.27 -0.70 -11.62
CA HIS A 209 -0.90 -1.10 -11.91
C HIS A 209 0.09 -0.63 -10.85
N GLN A 210 0.97 -1.53 -10.41
CA GLN A 210 2.03 -1.31 -9.42
C GLN A 210 1.59 -0.78 -8.04
N ARG A 211 0.29 -0.71 -7.76
CA ARG A 211 -0.17 -0.29 -6.42
C ARG A 211 0.12 -1.37 -5.38
N ARG A 212 0.43 -0.94 -4.16
CA ARG A 212 0.71 -1.85 -3.04
C ARG A 212 -0.43 -2.84 -2.79
N GLY A 213 -1.67 -2.38 -2.87
CA GLY A 213 -2.87 -3.19 -2.63
C GLY A 213 -3.26 -4.10 -3.79
N SER A 214 -2.68 -3.91 -4.99
CA SER A 214 -3.03 -4.72 -6.14
C SER A 214 -2.46 -6.12 -6.04
N LEU A 215 -3.26 -7.11 -6.38
CA LEU A 215 -2.91 -8.53 -6.39
C LEU A 215 -3.36 -9.17 -7.70
N THR A 216 -2.58 -10.09 -8.24
CA THR A 216 -2.99 -10.89 -9.40
C THR A 216 -4.01 -11.95 -8.99
N ILE A 217 -3.82 -12.53 -7.83
CA ILE A 217 -4.72 -13.46 -7.16
C ILE A 217 -4.78 -13.13 -5.67
N ASP A 218 -5.90 -13.39 -5.03
CA ASP A 218 -6.04 -13.31 -3.57
C ASP A 218 -5.41 -14.54 -2.86
N ASP A 219 -5.60 -14.65 -1.56
CA ASP A 219 -5.04 -15.75 -0.77
C ASP A 219 -5.83 -17.07 -0.92
N GLU A 220 -6.95 -17.05 -1.61
CA GLU A 220 -7.73 -18.23 -1.99
C GLU A 220 -7.45 -18.66 -3.45
N GLY A 221 -6.64 -17.89 -4.16
CA GLY A 221 -6.32 -18.09 -5.57
C GLY A 221 -7.40 -17.56 -6.50
N THR A 222 -8.25 -16.66 -6.02
CA THR A 222 -9.24 -15.98 -6.86
C THR A 222 -8.59 -14.77 -7.52
N PRO A 223 -8.81 -14.54 -8.81
CA PRO A 223 -8.39 -13.32 -9.47
C PRO A 223 -9.07 -12.08 -8.89
N THR A 224 -8.31 -11.00 -8.73
CA THR A 224 -8.83 -9.70 -8.29
C THR A 224 -9.30 -8.84 -9.47
#